data_e9ed66c63c805ba08e049abe978b3d0e
#
_entry.id   e9ed66c63c805ba08e049abe978b3d0e
#
_cell.length_a   1.000
_cell.length_b   1.000
_cell.length_c   1.000
_cell.angle_alpha   90.00
_cell.angle_beta   90.00
_cell.angle_gamma   90.00
#
_symmetry.space_group_name_H-M   'P 1'
#
loop_
_entity.id
_entity.type
_entity.pdbx_description
1 polymer ?
#
loop_
_entity_poly.entity_id
_entity_poly.type
_entity_poly.pdbx_seq_one_letter_code
_entity_poly.pdbx_strand_id
1 'polypeptide(L)'
;MDIDRNRLRTGLPQVGVQPYRQVHAHSTGNRNSTAQNEADYHYRKDPELGFFSHVVGNGRVMQVGPVNNGSWDVGGGWNAETYAAVELIESHSTKEEFMTDYRLYIELLRNLADEAGLPKTLDTGSLAGIKTHEYCTNNQPNNHSDHVDPYPYLAKWGISREQFKHDIENGLTIETGWQKNDTGYWYVHSDGSYPKDKFEKINGTWYYFDSSGYMLA
;
A
#
# COMPACT_ATOMS: atom_id res chain seq x y z
N MET A 1 8.48 -5.52 -8.76
CA MET A 1 7.31 -6.00 -7.93
C MET A 1 6.56 -7.07 -8.70
N ASP A 2 6.27 -8.21 -8.08
CA ASP A 2 5.39 -9.24 -8.64
C ASP A 2 3.93 -8.92 -8.30
N ILE A 3 3.03 -9.06 -9.29
CA ILE A 3 1.61 -8.73 -9.13
C ILE A 3 0.77 -9.96 -9.51
N ASP A 4 0.09 -10.52 -8.52
CA ASP A 4 -0.84 -11.64 -8.71
C ASP A 4 -2.15 -11.14 -9.35
N ARG A 5 -2.57 -11.78 -10.45
CA ARG A 5 -3.77 -11.46 -11.22
C ARG A 5 -4.81 -12.57 -11.25
N ASN A 6 -4.70 -13.55 -10.34
CA ASN A 6 -5.61 -14.71 -10.31
C ASN A 6 -7.09 -14.34 -10.02
N ARG A 7 -7.34 -13.11 -9.57
CA ARG A 7 -8.68 -12.55 -9.31
C ARG A 7 -8.93 -11.25 -10.07
N LEU A 8 -8.22 -11.03 -11.16
CA LEU A 8 -8.46 -9.84 -11.99
C LEU A 8 -9.86 -9.93 -12.63
N ARG A 9 -10.69 -8.95 -12.33
CA ARG A 9 -12.04 -8.78 -12.88
C ARG A 9 -12.01 -7.74 -14.00
N THR A 10 -12.27 -8.15 -15.23
CA THR A 10 -12.15 -7.30 -16.42
C THR A 10 -13.45 -6.62 -16.86
N GLY A 11 -14.61 -7.05 -16.39
CA GLY A 11 -15.92 -6.51 -16.79
C GLY A 11 -16.46 -5.39 -15.89
N LEU A 12 -15.59 -4.62 -15.24
CA LEU A 12 -15.98 -3.47 -14.43
C LEU A 12 -16.34 -2.27 -15.32
N PRO A 13 -17.33 -1.43 -14.91
CA PRO A 13 -17.70 -0.26 -15.69
C PRO A 13 -16.55 0.74 -15.76
N GLN A 14 -16.46 1.46 -16.88
CA GLN A 14 -15.61 2.62 -16.98
C GLN A 14 -16.26 3.81 -16.26
N VAL A 15 -15.51 4.48 -15.38
CA VAL A 15 -15.95 5.65 -14.63
C VAL A 15 -15.17 6.87 -15.07
N GLY A 16 -15.87 7.88 -15.63
CA GLY A 16 -15.21 9.06 -16.18
C GLY A 16 -14.55 8.82 -17.54
N VAL A 17 -13.64 9.71 -17.91
CA VAL A 17 -12.91 9.68 -19.20
C VAL A 17 -11.43 9.97 -19.00
N GLN A 18 -10.61 9.34 -19.80
CA GLN A 18 -9.16 9.57 -19.81
C GLN A 18 -8.80 11.01 -20.26
N PRO A 19 -7.67 11.57 -19.81
CA PRO A 19 -6.68 10.95 -18.93
C PRO A 19 -7.11 11.03 -17.45
N TYR A 20 -6.91 9.95 -16.70
CA TYR A 20 -7.11 9.93 -15.26
C TYR A 20 -5.90 10.54 -14.55
N ARG A 21 -6.14 11.26 -13.45
CA ARG A 21 -5.16 12.15 -12.83
C ARG A 21 -4.80 11.78 -11.40
N GLN A 22 -5.38 10.72 -10.84
CA GLN A 22 -5.17 10.36 -9.44
C GLN A 22 -4.90 8.86 -9.26
N VAL A 23 -4.01 8.56 -8.31
CA VAL A 23 -3.89 7.23 -7.70
C VAL A 23 -4.40 7.36 -6.27
N HIS A 24 -5.36 6.52 -5.89
CA HIS A 24 -5.97 6.59 -4.58
C HIS A 24 -5.38 5.58 -3.61
N ALA A 25 -5.12 6.04 -2.39
CA ALA A 25 -4.53 5.29 -1.29
C ALA A 25 -5.59 5.03 -0.22
N HIS A 26 -5.91 3.73 0.01
CA HIS A 26 -6.93 3.26 0.92
C HIS A 26 -6.40 2.26 1.94
N SER A 27 -7.19 1.96 2.95
CA SER A 27 -7.11 0.73 3.73
C SER A 27 -8.48 0.12 3.94
N THR A 28 -8.54 -1.21 4.00
CA THR A 28 -9.80 -1.97 3.85
C THR A 28 -10.85 -1.76 4.93
N GLY A 29 -10.51 -1.15 6.06
CA GLY A 29 -11.40 -1.05 7.22
C GLY A 29 -11.76 -2.41 7.85
N ASN A 30 -11.23 -3.51 7.33
CA ASN A 30 -11.59 -4.87 7.72
C ASN A 30 -10.43 -5.55 8.45
N ARG A 31 -10.55 -5.68 9.77
CA ARG A 31 -9.49 -6.22 10.64
C ARG A 31 -9.31 -7.74 10.59
N ASN A 32 -10.19 -8.44 9.87
CA ASN A 32 -10.20 -9.91 9.81
C ASN A 32 -9.99 -10.45 8.39
N SER A 33 -9.72 -9.58 7.42
CA SER A 33 -9.67 -9.96 6.01
C SER A 33 -8.23 -9.99 5.49
N THR A 34 -7.87 -11.07 4.84
CA THR A 34 -6.61 -11.21 4.10
C THR A 34 -6.74 -10.57 2.70
N ALA A 35 -5.61 -10.33 2.03
CA ALA A 35 -5.62 -9.85 0.64
C ALA A 35 -6.39 -10.78 -0.28
N GLN A 36 -6.32 -12.12 -0.06
CA GLN A 36 -7.11 -13.09 -0.83
C GLN A 36 -8.61 -12.95 -0.56
N ASN A 37 -9.01 -12.75 0.70
CA ASN A 37 -10.43 -12.59 1.04
C ASN A 37 -11.01 -11.33 0.40
N GLU A 38 -10.27 -10.23 0.42
CA GLU A 38 -10.66 -8.98 -0.26
C GLU A 38 -10.76 -9.17 -1.78
N ALA A 39 -9.80 -9.84 -2.38
CA ALA A 39 -9.81 -10.15 -3.81
C ALA A 39 -10.99 -11.06 -4.19
N ASP A 40 -11.28 -12.11 -3.40
CA ASP A 40 -12.40 -13.01 -3.63
C ASP A 40 -13.75 -12.32 -3.42
N TYR A 41 -13.86 -11.41 -2.45
CA TYR A 41 -15.05 -10.59 -2.25
C TYR A 41 -15.25 -9.62 -3.42
N HIS A 42 -14.21 -8.88 -3.81
CA HIS A 42 -14.22 -7.95 -4.94
C HIS A 42 -14.62 -8.64 -6.25
N TYR A 43 -14.14 -9.86 -6.48
CA TYR A 43 -14.45 -10.64 -7.68
C TYR A 43 -15.94 -10.98 -7.82
N ARG A 44 -16.66 -11.16 -6.69
CA ARG A 44 -18.05 -11.63 -6.64
C ARG A 44 -19.08 -10.54 -6.36
N LYS A 45 -18.68 -9.45 -5.68
CA LYS A 45 -19.62 -8.40 -5.27
C LYS A 45 -20.19 -7.65 -6.47
N ASP A 46 -21.36 -7.04 -6.29
CA ASP A 46 -21.90 -6.09 -7.25
C ASP A 46 -20.96 -4.91 -7.41
N PRO A 47 -20.56 -4.51 -8.64
CA PRO A 47 -19.72 -3.33 -8.84
C PRO A 47 -20.31 -2.05 -8.28
N GLU A 48 -21.65 -1.93 -8.23
CA GLU A 48 -22.34 -0.76 -7.65
C GLU A 48 -22.04 -0.55 -6.16
N LEU A 49 -21.54 -1.58 -5.47
CA LEU A 49 -21.05 -1.49 -4.09
C LEU A 49 -19.62 -0.93 -3.98
N GLY A 50 -19.10 -0.36 -5.07
CA GLY A 50 -17.75 0.14 -5.16
C GLY A 50 -16.75 -0.90 -5.69
N PHE A 51 -15.66 -0.46 -6.27
CA PHE A 51 -14.56 -1.30 -6.73
C PHE A 51 -13.25 -0.53 -6.76
N PHE A 52 -12.16 -1.27 -6.75
CA PHE A 52 -10.78 -0.78 -6.74
C PHE A 52 -9.89 -1.66 -7.62
N SER A 53 -8.67 -1.23 -7.88
CA SER A 53 -7.76 -1.94 -8.80
C SER A 53 -6.84 -2.93 -8.11
N HIS A 54 -6.35 -2.62 -6.92
CA HIS A 54 -5.34 -3.45 -6.23
C HIS A 54 -5.63 -3.62 -4.74
N VAL A 55 -5.17 -4.75 -4.18
CA VAL A 55 -5.06 -4.97 -2.74
C VAL A 55 -3.65 -5.44 -2.40
N VAL A 56 -3.11 -4.89 -1.31
CA VAL A 56 -1.80 -5.24 -0.74
C VAL A 56 -2.01 -5.87 0.62
N GLY A 57 -1.40 -7.03 0.83
CA GLY A 57 -1.50 -7.73 2.10
C GLY A 57 -0.87 -9.11 2.07
N ASN A 58 -0.48 -9.60 3.25
CA ASN A 58 0.11 -10.92 3.44
C ASN A 58 1.35 -11.16 2.56
N GLY A 59 2.21 -10.16 2.43
CA GLY A 59 3.47 -10.21 1.67
C GLY A 59 3.29 -10.20 0.14
N ARG A 60 2.13 -9.78 -0.38
CA ARG A 60 1.86 -9.78 -1.82
C ARG A 60 1.01 -8.60 -2.29
N VAL A 61 1.06 -8.37 -3.59
CA VAL A 61 0.21 -7.43 -4.31
C VAL A 61 -0.71 -8.22 -5.23
N MET A 62 -2.01 -7.94 -5.17
CA MET A 62 -2.99 -8.53 -6.08
C MET A 62 -3.66 -7.43 -6.90
N GLN A 63 -3.69 -7.59 -8.23
CA GLN A 63 -4.52 -6.77 -9.09
C GLN A 63 -5.89 -7.44 -9.26
N VAL A 64 -6.94 -6.73 -8.84
CA VAL A 64 -8.31 -7.26 -8.79
C VAL A 64 -9.27 -6.53 -9.75
N GLY A 65 -8.89 -5.36 -10.22
CA GLY A 65 -9.63 -4.56 -11.20
C GLY A 65 -8.71 -3.90 -12.23
N PRO A 66 -9.27 -3.29 -13.29
CA PRO A 66 -8.48 -2.58 -14.28
C PRO A 66 -7.86 -1.32 -13.69
N VAL A 67 -6.74 -0.89 -14.24
CA VAL A 67 -6.19 0.46 -14.11
C VAL A 67 -6.61 1.30 -15.31
N ASN A 68 -6.46 2.62 -15.21
CA ASN A 68 -6.79 3.56 -16.28
C ASN A 68 -8.26 3.44 -16.76
N ASN A 69 -9.18 3.26 -15.81
CA ASN A 69 -10.59 2.96 -16.05
C ASN A 69 -11.58 3.81 -15.24
N GLY A 70 -11.06 4.63 -14.31
CA GLY A 70 -11.85 5.18 -13.22
C GLY A 70 -12.26 4.11 -12.22
N SER A 71 -12.83 4.51 -11.10
CA SER A 71 -13.22 3.57 -10.04
C SER A 71 -14.34 4.17 -9.18
N TRP A 72 -15.16 3.34 -8.55
CA TRP A 72 -16.09 3.78 -7.51
C TRP A 72 -15.47 3.49 -6.14
N ASP A 73 -14.49 4.28 -5.77
CA ASP A 73 -13.64 4.04 -4.59
C ASP A 73 -13.65 5.16 -3.55
N VAL A 74 -13.92 6.43 -3.94
CA VAL A 74 -13.89 7.57 -3.01
C VAL A 74 -15.26 8.24 -2.78
N GLY A 75 -16.32 7.71 -3.37
CA GLY A 75 -17.69 8.15 -3.11
C GLY A 75 -18.02 9.59 -3.54
N GLY A 76 -17.39 10.09 -4.60
CA GLY A 76 -17.65 11.43 -5.09
C GLY A 76 -17.13 11.68 -6.50
N GLY A 77 -16.98 12.95 -6.87
CA GLY A 77 -16.62 13.32 -8.24
C GLY A 77 -15.23 12.85 -8.67
N TRP A 78 -14.33 12.56 -7.74
CA TRP A 78 -13.00 12.05 -8.05
C TRP A 78 -12.94 10.55 -8.35
N ASN A 79 -14.04 9.83 -8.22
CA ASN A 79 -14.19 8.51 -8.83
C ASN A 79 -13.83 8.52 -10.33
N ALA A 80 -14.14 9.63 -11.02
CA ALA A 80 -13.85 9.86 -12.44
C ALA A 80 -12.41 10.31 -12.72
N GLU A 81 -11.58 10.47 -11.69
CA GLU A 81 -10.17 10.84 -11.79
C GLU A 81 -9.22 9.66 -11.49
N THR A 82 -9.76 8.53 -11.05
CA THR A 82 -9.00 7.40 -10.55
C THR A 82 -8.28 6.63 -11.67
N TYR A 83 -6.96 6.76 -11.74
CA TYR A 83 -6.12 5.86 -12.54
C TYR A 83 -6.05 4.48 -11.91
N ALA A 84 -5.82 4.43 -10.62
CA ALA A 84 -5.80 3.21 -9.82
C ALA A 84 -6.18 3.52 -8.36
N ALA A 85 -6.83 2.57 -7.70
CA ALA A 85 -7.14 2.61 -6.27
C ALA A 85 -6.51 1.38 -5.60
N VAL A 86 -5.80 1.59 -4.49
CA VAL A 86 -5.01 0.58 -3.81
C VAL A 86 -5.45 0.45 -2.36
N GLU A 87 -5.89 -0.75 -1.98
CA GLU A 87 -6.29 -1.11 -0.62
C GLU A 87 -5.14 -1.79 0.14
N LEU A 88 -4.79 -1.29 1.31
CA LEU A 88 -3.94 -1.98 2.28
C LEU A 88 -4.82 -2.76 3.27
N ILE A 89 -4.57 -4.05 3.47
CA ILE A 89 -5.34 -4.82 4.48
C ILE A 89 -5.11 -4.28 5.89
N GLU A 90 -6.08 -4.53 6.79
CA GLU A 90 -6.01 -4.11 8.20
C GLU A 90 -5.87 -5.26 9.20
N SER A 91 -5.59 -6.47 8.73
CA SER A 91 -5.53 -7.69 9.54
C SER A 91 -4.13 -8.06 10.05
N HIS A 92 -3.16 -7.14 9.99
CA HIS A 92 -1.81 -7.41 10.51
C HIS A 92 -1.83 -7.64 12.03
N SER A 93 -1.11 -8.67 12.46
CA SER A 93 -0.96 -9.04 13.87
C SER A 93 0.33 -8.49 14.50
N THR A 94 1.34 -8.27 13.67
CA THR A 94 2.65 -7.76 14.09
C THR A 94 3.09 -6.55 13.27
N LYS A 95 3.97 -5.73 13.85
CA LYS A 95 4.57 -4.60 13.12
C LYS A 95 5.41 -5.06 11.93
N GLU A 96 6.00 -6.24 12.00
CA GLU A 96 6.79 -6.81 10.91
C GLU A 96 5.93 -7.14 9.70
N GLU A 97 4.79 -7.83 9.91
CA GLU A 97 3.81 -8.09 8.84
C GLU A 97 3.34 -6.78 8.22
N PHE A 98 2.95 -5.83 9.07
CA PHE A 98 2.54 -4.50 8.59
C PHE A 98 3.63 -3.81 7.77
N MET A 99 4.88 -3.76 8.24
CA MET A 99 5.97 -3.09 7.53
C MET A 99 6.34 -3.78 6.21
N THR A 100 6.17 -5.10 6.13
CA THR A 100 6.32 -5.84 4.87
C THR A 100 5.30 -5.36 3.84
N ASP A 101 4.03 -5.30 4.21
CA ASP A 101 2.95 -4.88 3.32
C ASP A 101 2.98 -3.36 3.07
N TYR A 102 3.36 -2.55 4.06
CA TYR A 102 3.53 -1.12 3.91
C TYR A 102 4.59 -0.76 2.85
N ARG A 103 5.71 -1.50 2.80
CA ARG A 103 6.71 -1.33 1.75
C ARG A 103 6.15 -1.60 0.36
N LEU A 104 5.43 -2.71 0.20
CA LEU A 104 4.77 -3.07 -1.05
C LEU A 104 3.72 -2.01 -1.44
N TYR A 105 2.99 -1.49 -0.46
CA TYR A 105 1.99 -0.45 -0.64
C TYR A 105 2.58 0.86 -1.16
N ILE A 106 3.65 1.37 -0.53
CA ILE A 106 4.37 2.55 -0.98
C ILE A 106 4.94 2.35 -2.39
N GLU A 107 5.62 1.22 -2.62
CA GLU A 107 6.19 0.91 -3.93
C GLU A 107 5.12 0.85 -5.02
N LEU A 108 3.97 0.20 -4.75
CA LEU A 108 2.88 0.08 -5.70
C LEU A 108 2.26 1.45 -6.03
N LEU A 109 1.94 2.27 -5.03
CA LEU A 109 1.38 3.60 -5.22
C LEU A 109 2.29 4.48 -6.10
N ARG A 110 3.60 4.43 -5.85
CA ARG A 110 4.61 5.16 -6.62
C ARG A 110 4.73 4.65 -8.05
N ASN A 111 4.73 3.32 -8.25
CA ASN A 111 4.84 2.71 -9.58
C ASN A 111 3.59 3.02 -10.42
N LEU A 112 2.40 2.99 -9.82
CA LEU A 112 1.15 3.35 -10.51
C LEU A 112 1.11 4.84 -10.90
N ALA A 113 1.67 5.72 -10.06
CA ALA A 113 1.81 7.13 -10.40
C ALA A 113 2.80 7.32 -11.57
N ASP A 114 3.95 6.62 -11.57
CA ASP A 114 4.91 6.64 -12.68
C ASP A 114 4.29 6.10 -13.98
N GLU A 115 3.56 4.99 -13.91
CA GLU A 115 2.85 4.39 -15.06
C GLU A 115 1.83 5.36 -15.68
N ALA A 116 1.12 6.11 -14.83
CA ALA A 116 0.15 7.13 -15.25
C ALA A 116 0.78 8.46 -15.67
N GLY A 117 2.10 8.65 -15.52
CA GLY A 117 2.78 9.93 -15.74
C GLY A 117 2.39 11.01 -14.73
N LEU A 118 2.01 10.62 -13.50
CA LEU A 118 1.56 11.52 -12.45
C LEU A 118 2.70 11.87 -11.47
N PRO A 119 2.64 13.06 -10.85
CA PRO A 119 3.58 13.39 -9.80
C PRO A 119 3.38 12.50 -8.57
N LYS A 120 4.47 12.05 -7.96
CA LYS A 120 4.46 11.30 -6.68
C LYS A 120 4.31 12.25 -5.50
N THR A 121 3.29 13.09 -5.52
CA THR A 121 2.93 14.00 -4.44
C THR A 121 1.70 13.50 -3.72
N LEU A 122 1.69 13.56 -2.38
CA LEU A 122 0.57 13.12 -1.57
C LEU A 122 -0.25 14.30 -1.08
N ASP A 123 -1.58 14.23 -1.29
CA ASP A 123 -2.58 15.13 -0.70
C ASP A 123 -2.26 16.64 -0.89
N THR A 124 -1.92 17.01 -2.12
CA THR A 124 -1.68 18.43 -2.47
C THR A 124 -2.91 19.05 -3.12
N GLY A 125 -2.94 20.39 -3.19
CA GLY A 125 -4.03 21.13 -3.88
C GLY A 125 -4.05 20.94 -5.41
N SER A 126 -3.01 20.31 -6.01
CA SER A 126 -3.06 19.87 -7.42
C SER A 126 -4.08 18.75 -7.59
N LEU A 127 -4.83 18.75 -8.68
CA LEU A 127 -5.73 17.65 -9.00
C LEU A 127 -4.93 16.35 -9.27
N ALA A 128 -3.79 16.46 -9.93
CA ALA A 128 -2.93 15.33 -10.26
C ALA A 128 -2.07 14.88 -9.06
N GLY A 129 -1.89 13.58 -8.91
CA GLY A 129 -1.03 12.96 -7.90
C GLY A 129 -1.67 11.82 -7.13
N ILE A 130 -1.05 11.46 -6.01
CA ILE A 130 -1.58 10.44 -5.10
C ILE A 130 -2.46 11.13 -4.06
N LYS A 131 -3.64 10.55 -3.80
CA LYS A 131 -4.62 11.08 -2.84
C LYS A 131 -5.04 9.98 -1.87
N THR A 132 -5.15 10.32 -0.58
CA THR A 132 -5.81 9.44 0.39
C THR A 132 -7.33 9.55 0.27
N HIS A 133 -8.06 8.54 0.73
CA HIS A 133 -9.52 8.62 0.81
C HIS A 133 -9.95 9.81 1.67
N GLU A 134 -9.30 10.03 2.82
CA GLU A 134 -9.60 11.21 3.67
C GLU A 134 -9.43 12.52 2.89
N TYR A 135 -8.38 12.67 2.11
CA TYR A 135 -8.18 13.88 1.32
C TYR A 135 -9.29 14.04 0.27
N CYS A 136 -9.68 12.94 -0.40
CA CYS A 136 -10.81 12.95 -1.33
C CYS A 136 -12.11 13.34 -0.62
N THR A 137 -12.42 12.75 0.52
CA THR A 137 -13.60 13.07 1.34
C THR A 137 -13.69 14.58 1.64
N ASN A 138 -12.57 15.23 1.92
CA ASN A 138 -12.55 16.63 2.31
C ASN A 138 -12.48 17.63 1.15
N ASN A 139 -12.11 17.18 -0.08
CA ASN A 139 -11.78 18.12 -1.16
C ASN A 139 -12.50 17.85 -2.50
N GLN A 140 -13.10 16.67 -2.69
CA GLN A 140 -13.76 16.34 -3.96
C GLN A 140 -15.13 17.01 -4.11
N PRO A 141 -15.57 17.31 -5.35
CA PRO A 141 -16.93 17.73 -5.60
C PRO A 141 -17.92 16.57 -5.40
N ASN A 142 -19.16 16.88 -5.04
CA ASN A 142 -20.24 15.91 -4.87
C ASN A 142 -19.85 14.74 -3.95
N ASN A 143 -19.21 15.06 -2.83
CA ASN A 143 -18.77 14.06 -1.87
C ASN A 143 -19.97 13.44 -1.13
N HIS A 144 -19.99 12.11 -1.05
CA HIS A 144 -20.93 11.30 -0.28
C HIS A 144 -20.20 10.35 0.67
N SER A 145 -18.88 10.49 0.83
CA SER A 145 -18.03 9.69 1.71
C SER A 145 -17.77 10.42 3.03
N ASP A 146 -17.60 9.66 4.10
CA ASP A 146 -17.10 10.12 5.41
C ASP A 146 -15.82 9.37 5.83
N HIS A 147 -15.22 8.66 4.91
CA HIS A 147 -14.04 7.85 5.14
C HIS A 147 -12.80 8.70 5.41
N VAL A 148 -11.94 8.18 6.28
CA VAL A 148 -10.71 8.83 6.76
C VAL A 148 -9.45 7.96 6.59
N ASP A 149 -9.58 6.84 5.88
CA ASP A 149 -8.48 5.94 5.59
C ASP A 149 -7.48 6.56 4.61
N PRO A 150 -6.21 6.09 4.62
CA PRO A 150 -5.64 5.03 5.46
C PRO A 150 -5.05 5.55 6.80
N TYR A 151 -5.16 6.82 7.11
CA TYR A 151 -4.44 7.46 8.21
C TYR A 151 -4.65 6.85 9.60
N PRO A 152 -5.88 6.51 10.05
CA PRO A 152 -6.07 5.89 11.36
C PRO A 152 -5.36 4.54 11.48
N TYR A 153 -5.35 3.77 10.39
CA TYR A 153 -4.67 2.49 10.39
C TYR A 153 -3.15 2.63 10.37
N LEU A 154 -2.60 3.53 9.57
CA LEU A 154 -1.17 3.83 9.56
C LEU A 154 -0.68 4.30 10.93
N ALA A 155 -1.44 5.20 11.58
CA ALA A 155 -1.12 5.72 12.92
C ALA A 155 -1.06 4.62 13.99
N LYS A 156 -1.93 3.60 13.91
CA LYS A 156 -1.88 2.42 14.80
C LYS A 156 -0.51 1.74 14.80
N TRP A 157 0.17 1.75 13.65
CA TRP A 157 1.48 1.14 13.45
C TRP A 157 2.66 2.12 13.60
N GLY A 158 2.36 3.36 13.99
CA GLY A 158 3.36 4.40 14.23
C GLY A 158 3.82 5.16 12.99
N ILE A 159 3.08 5.09 11.89
CA ILE A 159 3.32 5.89 10.69
C ILE A 159 2.49 7.17 10.79
N SER A 160 3.17 8.32 10.94
CA SER A 160 2.50 9.62 10.94
C SER A 160 2.10 10.05 9.50
N ARG A 161 1.28 11.09 9.39
CA ARG A 161 0.92 11.69 8.09
C ARG A 161 2.15 12.21 7.35
N GLU A 162 3.04 12.87 8.09
CA GLU A 162 4.29 13.41 7.56
C GLU A 162 5.21 12.29 7.07
N GLN A 163 5.29 11.18 7.82
CA GLN A 163 6.08 10.01 7.42
C GLN A 163 5.50 9.37 6.17
N PHE A 164 4.18 9.14 6.12
CA PHE A 164 3.52 8.58 4.93
C PHE A 164 3.74 9.47 3.70
N LYS A 165 3.57 10.79 3.86
CA LYS A 165 3.86 11.75 2.79
C LYS A 165 5.31 11.68 2.32
N HIS A 166 6.26 11.68 3.26
CA HIS A 166 7.68 11.55 2.95
C HIS A 166 7.96 10.27 2.14
N ASP A 167 7.40 9.13 2.58
CA ASP A 167 7.63 7.81 1.95
C ASP A 167 7.01 7.74 0.55
N ILE A 168 5.86 8.35 0.34
CA ILE A 168 5.25 8.50 -1.00
C ILE A 168 6.10 9.38 -1.90
N GLU A 169 6.55 10.54 -1.44
CA GLU A 169 7.22 11.53 -2.28
C GLU A 169 8.68 11.13 -2.59
N ASN A 170 9.38 10.55 -1.62
CA ASN A 170 10.81 10.24 -1.72
C ASN A 170 11.12 8.73 -1.90
N GLY A 171 10.16 7.86 -1.61
CA GLY A 171 10.37 6.42 -1.48
C GLY A 171 10.85 6.04 -0.08
N LEU A 172 10.70 4.77 0.27
CA LEU A 172 11.22 4.25 1.52
C LEU A 172 12.74 4.17 1.48
N THR A 173 13.38 4.83 2.42
CA THR A 173 14.80 4.62 2.68
C THR A 173 14.96 3.40 3.56
N ILE A 174 15.48 2.31 3.00
CA ILE A 174 15.86 1.14 3.78
C ILE A 174 17.27 1.40 4.31
N GLU A 175 17.39 1.61 5.62
CA GLU A 175 18.72 1.60 6.25
C GLU A 175 19.26 0.17 6.21
N THR A 176 20.09 -0.12 5.22
CA THR A 176 20.70 -1.44 5.04
C THR A 176 21.96 -1.60 5.85
N GLY A 177 22.35 -2.85 6.10
CA GLY A 177 23.56 -3.17 6.85
C GLY A 177 23.30 -3.39 8.33
N TRP A 178 24.35 -3.28 9.13
CA TRP A 178 24.27 -3.50 10.57
C TRP A 178 23.51 -2.37 11.26
N GLN A 179 22.50 -2.77 12.01
CA GLN A 179 21.68 -1.92 12.87
C GLN A 179 21.91 -2.29 14.33
N LYS A 180 21.63 -1.37 15.27
CA LYS A 180 21.76 -1.57 16.69
C LYS A 180 20.67 -0.86 17.50
N ASN A 181 20.18 -1.51 18.54
CA ASN A 181 19.38 -0.89 19.61
C ASN A 181 19.83 -1.42 20.98
N ASP A 182 19.06 -1.15 22.03
CA ASP A 182 19.36 -1.60 23.39
C ASP A 182 19.30 -3.14 23.57
N THR A 183 18.61 -3.86 22.67
CA THR A 183 18.51 -5.33 22.69
C THR A 183 19.73 -5.98 22.05
N GLY A 184 20.29 -5.40 20.97
CA GLY A 184 21.41 -6.00 20.25
C GLY A 184 21.62 -5.46 18.84
N TYR A 185 22.35 -6.23 18.06
CA TYR A 185 22.62 -5.96 16.65
C TYR A 185 21.75 -6.85 15.75
N TRP A 186 21.30 -6.31 14.61
CA TRP A 186 20.71 -7.09 13.51
C TRP A 186 21.22 -6.56 12.17
N TYR A 187 21.05 -7.34 11.11
CA TYR A 187 21.49 -6.96 9.77
C TYR A 187 20.30 -6.82 8.82
N VAL A 188 20.20 -5.70 8.12
CA VAL A 188 19.13 -5.42 7.15
C VAL A 188 19.69 -5.51 5.73
N HIS A 189 19.08 -6.38 4.90
CA HIS A 189 19.39 -6.51 3.47
C HIS A 189 18.86 -5.34 2.65
N SER A 190 19.29 -5.26 1.39
CA SER A 190 18.83 -4.21 0.46
C SER A 190 17.33 -4.26 0.16
N ASP A 191 16.71 -5.42 0.31
CA ASP A 191 15.26 -5.63 0.18
C ASP A 191 14.49 -5.37 1.49
N GLY A 192 15.21 -4.98 2.56
CA GLY A 192 14.66 -4.73 3.89
C GLY A 192 14.38 -5.99 4.72
N SER A 193 14.67 -7.18 4.20
CA SER A 193 14.65 -8.41 4.98
C SER A 193 15.82 -8.47 5.96
N TYR A 194 15.70 -9.32 6.97
CA TYR A 194 16.79 -9.62 7.91
C TYR A 194 16.75 -11.09 8.33
N PRO A 195 17.94 -11.68 8.61
CA PRO A 195 18.04 -13.10 8.94
C PRO A 195 17.39 -13.38 10.30
N LYS A 196 16.71 -14.54 10.39
CA LYS A 196 16.12 -15.06 11.63
C LYS A 196 16.37 -16.55 11.72
N ASP A 197 16.68 -17.03 12.92
CA ASP A 197 16.83 -18.45 13.25
C ASP A 197 17.80 -19.19 12.31
N LYS A 198 18.87 -18.50 11.88
CA LYS A 198 19.83 -19.04 10.91
C LYS A 198 21.22 -18.45 11.03
N PHE A 199 22.19 -19.20 10.50
CA PHE A 199 23.48 -18.65 10.15
C PHE A 199 23.42 -17.92 8.82
N GLU A 200 24.07 -16.76 8.75
CA GLU A 200 24.24 -16.02 7.51
C GLU A 200 25.64 -15.45 7.38
N LYS A 201 26.18 -15.48 6.15
CA LYS A 201 27.51 -14.96 5.85
C LYS A 201 27.41 -13.52 5.36
N ILE A 202 27.88 -12.57 6.16
CA ILE A 202 27.88 -11.13 5.86
C ILE A 202 29.33 -10.66 5.74
N ASN A 203 29.69 -10.09 4.61
CA ASN A 203 31.06 -9.60 4.34
C ASN A 203 32.17 -10.63 4.65
N GLY A 204 31.90 -11.91 4.38
CA GLY A 204 32.87 -12.99 4.56
C GLY A 204 32.88 -13.66 5.93
N THR A 205 32.19 -13.11 6.94
CA THR A 205 32.08 -13.63 8.31
C THR A 205 30.71 -14.25 8.53
N TRP A 206 30.65 -15.40 9.21
CA TRP A 206 29.42 -16.07 9.59
C TRP A 206 28.88 -15.51 10.91
N TYR A 207 27.58 -15.22 10.95
CA TYR A 207 26.84 -14.78 12.11
C TYR A 207 25.60 -15.66 12.31
N TYR A 208 25.23 -15.92 13.55
CA TYR A 208 23.96 -16.55 13.88
C TYR A 208 22.98 -15.51 14.40
N PHE A 209 21.76 -15.58 13.90
CA PHE A 209 20.66 -14.70 14.31
C PHE A 209 19.58 -15.52 15.00
N ASP A 210 19.04 -15.02 16.11
CA ASP A 210 17.95 -15.64 16.84
C ASP A 210 16.60 -15.52 16.10
N SER A 211 15.54 -16.07 16.69
CA SER A 211 14.19 -16.05 16.11
C SER A 211 13.60 -14.62 15.99
N SER A 212 14.14 -13.66 16.73
CA SER A 212 13.77 -12.24 16.65
C SER A 212 14.64 -11.47 15.66
N GLY A 213 15.68 -12.09 15.12
CA GLY A 213 16.60 -11.49 14.15
C GLY A 213 17.81 -10.78 14.78
N TYR A 214 18.03 -10.90 16.10
CA TYR A 214 19.23 -10.34 16.71
C TYR A 214 20.41 -11.27 16.59
N MET A 215 21.58 -10.70 16.30
CA MET A 215 22.86 -11.40 16.21
C MET A 215 23.30 -11.87 17.60
N LEU A 216 23.57 -13.19 17.73
CA LEU A 216 24.03 -13.81 18.97
C LEU A 216 25.54 -14.10 18.97
N ALA A 217 26.13 -14.37 17.80
CA ALA A 217 27.56 -14.72 17.66
C ALA A 217 28.06 -14.39 16.23
#